data_52935e3d29733465bcdef1e203bbb136
#
_entry.id   52935e3d29733465bcdef1e203bbb136
#
_cell.length_a   1.000
_cell.length_b   1.000
_cell.length_c   1.000
_cell.angle_alpha   90.00
_cell.angle_beta   90.00
_cell.angle_gamma   90.00
#
_symmetry.space_group_name_H-M   'P 1'
#
loop_
_entity.id
_entity.type
_entity.pdbx_description
1 polymer ?
#
loop_
_entity_poly.entity_id
_entity_poly.type
_entity_poly.pdbx_seq_one_letter_code
_entity_poly.pdbx_strand_id
1 'polypeptide(L)'
;MGYNTFHCSRIGATHLRLGLPCQDSSAHEDYGGWHIAVVADGHGSRRHFRSESGSRIACEVALKALRELIDNDNRPLLLMDEQLFWVKRRICALWREEVLRDAAAFPWTEEELKEQEDLLKPEQLERLISGEDAPFAYGTTLCLAWICDEGWAAAQLGDGCMVHISPDGDYDWPMPPSSINSGNKTASLCMADPMRDFRHCWGTDSPAGMLLCTDGIEKTFPAQSAGIIDFMHWVLNNERTAGENRQENLEKTLDMFTRRSAIGDDVTVAGIVNPSTPDAPPRPGRTQRMQELERLRARILEIENIIAFNDNRLRQLGERDAKGELATRLREIVEAKRVDARALRTEEATRAAALGLTAMPNAVDAAPQEPEDAWEEAPLWDFEEATGAAPGETVIIQTTDDKGEEDVLLEVRSEADGRRERLRLLRRRPITARTGKQRRKSIENALRSLRKGRRAEQ
;
A
#
# COMPACT_ATOMS: atom_id res chain seq x y z
N MET A 1 -18.70 -15.16 -21.21
CA MET A 1 -17.46 -14.75 -21.89
C MET A 1 -16.42 -15.82 -21.62
N GLY A 2 -15.61 -16.25 -22.62
CA GLY A 2 -14.62 -17.29 -22.39
C GLY A 2 -13.30 -16.67 -21.93
N TYR A 3 -12.95 -16.85 -20.67
CA TYR A 3 -11.61 -16.55 -20.16
C TYR A 3 -10.70 -17.77 -20.32
N ASN A 4 -9.43 -17.54 -20.49
CA ASN A 4 -8.37 -18.54 -20.39
C ASN A 4 -7.68 -18.38 -19.04
N THR A 5 -7.40 -19.50 -18.39
CA THR A 5 -6.59 -19.54 -17.16
C THR A 5 -5.24 -20.18 -17.44
N PHE A 6 -4.20 -19.73 -16.76
CA PHE A 6 -2.85 -20.26 -16.91
C PHE A 6 -2.03 -20.05 -15.63
N HIS A 7 -0.94 -20.80 -15.52
CA HIS A 7 0.07 -20.58 -14.48
C HIS A 7 1.45 -21.08 -14.92
N CYS A 8 2.49 -20.55 -14.29
CA CYS A 8 3.87 -21.03 -14.49
C CYS A 8 4.73 -20.61 -13.30
N SER A 9 5.51 -21.55 -12.77
CA SER A 9 6.55 -21.32 -11.75
C SER A 9 7.90 -21.80 -12.27
N ARG A 10 8.94 -21.02 -12.01
CA ARG A 10 10.32 -21.34 -12.38
C ARG A 10 11.26 -21.12 -11.22
N ILE A 11 12.11 -22.13 -10.99
CA ILE A 11 13.10 -22.12 -9.92
C ILE A 11 14.16 -21.05 -10.16
N GLY A 12 14.49 -20.30 -9.14
CA GLY A 12 15.48 -19.24 -9.15
C GLY A 12 16.92 -19.74 -9.30
N ALA A 13 17.78 -18.95 -9.95
CA ALA A 13 19.18 -19.30 -10.15
C ALA A 13 19.94 -19.49 -8.81
N THR A 14 19.53 -18.83 -7.75
CA THR A 14 20.11 -19.01 -6.41
C THR A 14 19.69 -20.34 -5.81
N HIS A 15 18.42 -20.74 -5.91
CA HIS A 15 17.94 -22.04 -5.44
C HIS A 15 18.60 -23.20 -6.19
N LEU A 16 18.73 -23.08 -7.51
CA LEU A 16 19.46 -24.07 -8.32
C LEU A 16 20.92 -24.25 -7.86
N ARG A 17 21.62 -23.16 -7.57
CA ARG A 17 23.04 -23.24 -7.10
C ARG A 17 23.17 -23.88 -5.72
N LEU A 18 22.16 -23.69 -4.88
CA LEU A 18 22.13 -24.21 -3.50
C LEU A 18 21.52 -25.62 -3.43
N GLY A 19 21.02 -26.16 -4.54
CA GLY A 19 20.34 -27.45 -4.57
C GLY A 19 18.99 -27.44 -3.83
N LEU A 20 18.38 -26.25 -3.68
CA LEU A 20 17.07 -26.07 -3.07
C LEU A 20 15.97 -26.30 -4.11
N PRO A 21 14.77 -26.74 -3.74
CA PRO A 21 13.62 -26.81 -4.63
C PRO A 21 13.09 -25.41 -4.97
N CYS A 22 12.17 -25.34 -5.95
CA CYS A 22 11.34 -24.18 -6.14
C CYS A 22 10.37 -24.06 -4.95
N GLN A 23 10.43 -22.96 -4.24
CA GLN A 23 9.58 -22.70 -3.07
C GLN A 23 8.29 -21.99 -3.46
N ASP A 24 8.23 -21.43 -4.66
CA ASP A 24 7.00 -20.90 -5.23
C ASP A 24 6.06 -22.00 -5.73
N SER A 25 4.78 -21.71 -5.67
CA SER A 25 3.72 -22.54 -6.26
C SER A 25 2.69 -21.71 -6.97
N SER A 26 2.04 -22.30 -7.97
CA SER A 26 0.92 -21.69 -8.68
C SER A 26 -0.09 -22.72 -9.12
N ALA A 27 -1.33 -22.31 -9.26
CA ALA A 27 -2.41 -23.15 -9.75
C ALA A 27 -3.46 -22.31 -10.48
N HIS A 28 -4.23 -22.96 -11.36
CA HIS A 28 -5.43 -22.38 -11.94
C HIS A 28 -6.53 -23.44 -12.07
N GLU A 29 -7.75 -22.98 -12.21
CA GLU A 29 -8.90 -23.87 -12.41
C GLU A 29 -10.06 -23.12 -13.07
N ASP A 30 -10.79 -23.83 -13.93
CA ASP A 30 -12.10 -23.42 -14.43
C ASP A 30 -13.15 -24.32 -13.79
N TYR A 31 -13.99 -23.77 -12.92
CA TYR A 31 -14.95 -24.55 -12.12
C TYR A 31 -16.27 -23.80 -11.95
N GLY A 32 -17.38 -24.43 -12.28
CA GLY A 32 -18.73 -23.88 -12.06
C GLY A 32 -18.99 -22.55 -12.77
N GLY A 33 -18.31 -22.25 -13.89
CA GLY A 33 -18.38 -20.97 -14.60
C GLY A 33 -17.45 -19.89 -14.01
N TRP A 34 -16.63 -20.26 -13.03
CA TRP A 34 -15.59 -19.40 -12.46
C TRP A 34 -14.23 -19.74 -13.03
N HIS A 35 -13.44 -18.71 -13.27
CA HIS A 35 -12.06 -18.78 -13.72
C HIS A 35 -11.18 -18.34 -12.55
N ILE A 36 -10.26 -19.20 -12.11
CA ILE A 36 -9.50 -19.04 -10.87
C ILE A 36 -8.01 -19.09 -11.18
N ALA A 37 -7.23 -18.19 -10.56
CA ALA A 37 -5.77 -18.21 -10.59
C ALA A 37 -5.22 -17.98 -9.18
N VAL A 38 -4.12 -18.68 -8.84
CA VAL A 38 -3.50 -18.65 -7.51
C VAL A 38 -1.99 -18.69 -7.66
N VAL A 39 -1.29 -17.90 -6.85
CA VAL A 39 0.17 -17.98 -6.65
C VAL A 39 0.50 -17.92 -5.16
N ALA A 40 1.55 -18.61 -4.75
CA ALA A 40 2.05 -18.62 -3.39
C ALA A 40 3.58 -18.64 -3.40
N ASP A 41 4.20 -17.78 -2.59
CA ASP A 41 5.65 -17.66 -2.41
C ASP A 41 6.02 -18.29 -1.08
N GLY A 42 6.78 -19.36 -1.11
CA GLY A 42 7.32 -20.03 0.06
C GLY A 42 8.53 -19.30 0.61
N HIS A 43 8.51 -18.97 1.89
CA HIS A 43 9.60 -18.18 2.49
C HIS A 43 10.96 -18.89 2.40
N GLY A 44 11.96 -18.25 1.78
CA GLY A 44 13.32 -18.73 1.60
C GLY A 44 14.18 -18.79 2.88
N SER A 45 13.61 -18.49 4.03
CA SER A 45 14.33 -18.55 5.31
C SER A 45 14.56 -19.98 5.77
N ARG A 46 15.76 -20.29 6.26
CA ARG A 46 16.07 -21.61 6.83
C ARG A 46 15.12 -22.09 7.94
N ARG A 47 14.35 -21.19 8.55
CA ARG A 47 13.32 -21.52 9.53
C ARG A 47 12.04 -22.06 8.90
N HIS A 48 11.80 -21.76 7.64
CA HIS A 48 10.64 -22.22 6.85
C HIS A 48 11.06 -23.33 5.89
N PHE A 49 11.74 -24.34 6.40
CA PHE A 49 12.45 -25.36 5.63
C PHE A 49 11.55 -26.33 4.85
N ARG A 50 10.22 -26.22 5.00
CA ARG A 50 9.19 -26.92 4.21
C ARG A 50 8.26 -25.95 3.46
N SER A 51 8.76 -24.75 3.16
CA SER A 51 7.97 -23.72 2.48
C SER A 51 7.51 -24.12 1.08
N GLU A 52 8.26 -24.97 0.37
CA GLU A 52 7.82 -25.60 -0.89
C GLU A 52 6.49 -26.34 -0.71
N SER A 53 6.38 -27.22 0.30
CA SER A 53 5.14 -27.90 0.64
C SER A 53 4.08 -26.90 1.12
N GLY A 54 4.47 -25.87 1.85
CA GLY A 54 3.58 -24.83 2.35
C GLY A 54 2.90 -24.03 1.24
N SER A 55 3.64 -23.61 0.22
CA SER A 55 3.12 -22.88 -0.94
C SER A 55 2.23 -23.77 -1.83
N ARG A 56 2.64 -25.02 -2.06
CA ARG A 56 1.84 -26.00 -2.80
C ARG A 56 0.49 -26.25 -2.11
N ILE A 57 0.51 -26.55 -0.82
CA ILE A 57 -0.71 -26.72 -0.02
C ILE A 57 -1.58 -25.46 -0.05
N ALA A 58 -0.98 -24.25 -0.01
CA ALA A 58 -1.73 -23.00 -0.08
C ALA A 58 -2.52 -22.86 -1.38
N CYS A 59 -1.92 -23.18 -2.53
CA CYS A 59 -2.61 -23.20 -3.81
C CYS A 59 -3.74 -24.24 -3.85
N GLU A 60 -3.49 -25.46 -3.39
CA GLU A 60 -4.48 -26.56 -3.36
C GLU A 60 -5.70 -26.22 -2.50
N VAL A 61 -5.48 -25.68 -1.30
CA VAL A 61 -6.58 -25.33 -0.38
C VAL A 61 -7.33 -24.07 -0.81
N ALA A 62 -6.67 -23.15 -1.52
CA ALA A 62 -7.34 -21.99 -2.11
C ALA A 62 -8.37 -22.43 -3.16
N LEU A 63 -7.99 -23.32 -4.07
CA LEU A 63 -8.91 -23.91 -5.04
C LEU A 63 -10.03 -24.69 -4.36
N LYS A 64 -9.71 -25.50 -3.33
CA LYS A 64 -10.70 -26.25 -2.56
C LYS A 64 -11.71 -25.33 -1.87
N ALA A 65 -11.26 -24.26 -1.23
CA ALA A 65 -12.14 -23.31 -0.56
C ALA A 65 -13.10 -22.61 -1.54
N LEU A 66 -12.61 -22.27 -2.74
CA LEU A 66 -13.44 -21.67 -3.78
C LEU A 66 -14.46 -22.65 -4.35
N ARG A 67 -14.09 -23.91 -4.58
CA ARG A 67 -15.05 -24.96 -4.97
C ARG A 67 -16.14 -25.14 -3.91
N GLU A 68 -15.76 -25.21 -2.63
CA GLU A 68 -16.73 -25.29 -1.52
C GLU A 68 -17.67 -24.08 -1.50
N LEU A 69 -17.19 -22.86 -1.81
CA LEU A 69 -18.05 -21.69 -1.92
C LEU A 69 -19.03 -21.83 -3.07
N ILE A 70 -18.54 -22.18 -4.28
CA ILE A 70 -19.34 -22.32 -5.49
C ILE A 70 -20.44 -23.39 -5.31
N ASP A 71 -20.10 -24.52 -4.73
CA ASP A 71 -21.02 -25.66 -4.54
C ASP A 71 -22.10 -25.39 -3.47
N ASN A 72 -21.79 -24.60 -2.44
CA ASN A 72 -22.65 -24.41 -1.29
C ASN A 72 -23.45 -23.10 -1.30
N ASP A 73 -23.10 -22.15 -2.14
CA ASP A 73 -23.78 -20.86 -2.18
C ASP A 73 -24.77 -20.79 -3.37
N ASN A 74 -26.05 -21.00 -3.09
CA ASN A 74 -27.14 -20.88 -4.04
C ASN A 74 -27.54 -19.42 -4.32
N ARG A 75 -26.90 -18.43 -3.68
CA ARG A 75 -27.16 -17.02 -3.95
C ARG A 75 -26.44 -16.64 -5.23
N PRO A 76 -26.99 -15.68 -6.02
CA PRO A 76 -26.18 -15.04 -7.05
C PRO A 76 -24.90 -14.61 -6.37
N LEU A 77 -23.77 -15.05 -6.91
CA LEU A 77 -22.44 -14.84 -6.30
C LEU A 77 -22.07 -13.37 -6.44
N LEU A 78 -22.83 -12.56 -5.74
CA LEU A 78 -22.42 -11.21 -5.43
C LEU A 78 -21.14 -11.37 -4.65
N LEU A 79 -20.06 -10.87 -5.22
CA LEU A 79 -18.74 -10.79 -4.63
C LEU A 79 -18.83 -9.86 -3.41
N MET A 80 -19.38 -10.38 -2.32
CA MET A 80 -19.67 -9.62 -1.11
C MET A 80 -18.53 -9.84 -0.12
N ASP A 81 -18.24 -8.83 0.67
CA ASP A 81 -17.20 -8.89 1.71
C ASP A 81 -17.35 -10.09 2.65
N GLU A 82 -18.60 -10.52 2.92
CA GLU A 82 -18.89 -11.69 3.74
C GLU A 82 -18.40 -12.99 3.12
N GLN A 83 -18.59 -13.19 1.81
CA GLN A 83 -18.12 -14.37 1.10
C GLN A 83 -16.58 -14.38 1.04
N LEU A 84 -15.97 -13.23 0.76
CA LEU A 84 -14.53 -13.06 0.75
C LEU A 84 -13.92 -13.32 2.14
N PHE A 85 -14.59 -12.85 3.19
CA PHE A 85 -14.18 -13.13 4.56
C PHE A 85 -14.26 -14.63 4.88
N TRP A 86 -15.34 -15.31 4.45
CA TRP A 86 -15.49 -16.74 4.60
C TRP A 86 -14.40 -17.53 3.88
N VAL A 87 -14.13 -17.19 2.59
CA VAL A 87 -13.07 -17.84 1.78
C VAL A 87 -11.72 -17.72 2.48
N LYS A 88 -11.33 -16.53 2.91
CA LYS A 88 -10.06 -16.32 3.61
C LYS A 88 -9.95 -17.15 4.89
N ARG A 89 -10.99 -17.17 5.71
CA ARG A 89 -11.03 -18.00 6.92
C ARG A 89 -10.94 -19.48 6.59
N ARG A 90 -11.66 -19.92 5.55
CA ARG A 90 -11.65 -21.31 5.12
C ARG A 90 -10.27 -21.74 4.63
N ILE A 91 -9.61 -20.90 3.83
CA ILE A 91 -8.23 -21.12 3.37
C ILE A 91 -7.29 -21.29 4.58
N CYS A 92 -7.30 -20.35 5.53
CA CYS A 92 -6.45 -20.42 6.72
C CYS A 92 -6.67 -21.72 7.52
N ALA A 93 -7.93 -22.14 7.69
CA ALA A 93 -8.27 -23.35 8.41
C ALA A 93 -7.81 -24.62 7.67
N LEU A 94 -8.10 -24.70 6.36
CA LEU A 94 -7.70 -25.84 5.52
C LEU A 94 -6.17 -25.93 5.42
N TRP A 95 -5.49 -24.80 5.22
CA TRP A 95 -4.03 -24.79 5.12
C TRP A 95 -3.38 -25.32 6.40
N ARG A 96 -3.84 -24.86 7.57
CA ARG A 96 -3.33 -25.34 8.85
C ARG A 96 -3.60 -26.83 9.04
N GLU A 97 -4.79 -27.31 8.66
CA GLU A 97 -5.16 -28.74 8.73
C GLU A 97 -4.28 -29.60 7.85
N GLU A 98 -4.08 -29.20 6.57
CA GLU A 98 -3.27 -29.97 5.61
C GLU A 98 -1.79 -29.96 5.98
N VAL A 99 -1.25 -28.82 6.45
CA VAL A 99 0.14 -28.72 6.95
C VAL A 99 0.36 -29.64 8.16
N LEU A 100 -0.56 -29.67 9.10
CA LEU A 100 -0.44 -30.58 10.25
C LEU A 100 -0.55 -32.05 9.82
N ARG A 101 -1.36 -32.36 8.81
CA ARG A 101 -1.47 -33.70 8.23
C ARG A 101 -0.17 -34.08 7.52
N ASP A 102 0.42 -33.18 6.74
CA ASP A 102 1.68 -33.38 6.04
C ASP A 102 2.83 -33.61 7.04
N ALA A 103 2.93 -32.79 8.07
CA ALA A 103 3.94 -32.93 9.13
C ALA A 103 3.79 -34.29 9.91
N ALA A 104 2.59 -34.73 10.09
CA ALA A 104 2.33 -36.06 10.73
C ALA A 104 2.67 -37.22 9.80
N ALA A 105 2.41 -37.08 8.49
CA ALA A 105 2.75 -38.06 7.48
C ALA A 105 4.26 -38.16 7.19
N PHE A 106 4.94 -37.02 7.28
CA PHE A 106 6.38 -36.89 7.04
C PHE A 106 7.03 -36.25 8.27
N PRO A 107 7.36 -37.02 9.33
CA PRO A 107 8.03 -36.50 10.52
C PRO A 107 9.34 -35.79 10.19
N TRP A 108 9.75 -34.89 11.08
CA TRP A 108 11.01 -34.16 10.94
C TRP A 108 12.19 -35.12 10.87
N THR A 109 13.09 -34.90 9.90
CA THR A 109 14.34 -35.66 9.83
C THR A 109 15.35 -35.16 10.86
N GLU A 110 16.35 -36.00 11.19
CA GLU A 110 17.44 -35.59 12.11
C GLU A 110 18.23 -34.39 11.55
N GLU A 111 18.38 -34.32 10.22
CA GLU A 111 19.08 -33.21 9.54
C GLU A 111 18.28 -31.91 9.65
N GLU A 112 16.96 -31.93 9.38
CA GLU A 112 16.09 -30.77 9.56
C GLU A 112 16.14 -30.26 11.00
N LEU A 113 16.03 -31.12 12.01
CA LEU A 113 16.06 -30.73 13.41
C LEU A 113 17.41 -30.17 13.83
N LYS A 114 18.50 -30.78 13.38
CA LYS A 114 19.85 -30.29 13.67
C LYS A 114 20.09 -28.88 13.12
N GLU A 115 19.59 -28.58 11.91
CA GLU A 115 19.69 -27.24 11.36
C GLU A 115 18.88 -26.22 12.18
N GLN A 116 17.79 -26.64 12.81
CA GLN A 116 16.96 -25.75 13.64
C GLN A 116 17.55 -25.50 15.03
N GLU A 117 18.37 -26.40 15.57
CA GLU A 117 19.07 -26.22 16.87
C GLU A 117 19.89 -24.94 16.92
N ASP A 118 20.53 -24.56 15.80
CA ASP A 118 21.32 -23.34 15.69
C ASP A 118 20.47 -22.06 15.48
N LEU A 119 19.21 -22.21 15.11
CA LEU A 119 18.34 -21.09 14.70
C LEU A 119 17.25 -20.76 15.72
N LEU A 120 16.82 -21.74 16.50
CA LEU A 120 15.72 -21.66 17.44
C LEU A 120 16.19 -21.70 18.88
N LYS A 121 15.45 -21.04 19.76
CA LYS A 121 15.63 -21.22 21.20
C LYS A 121 15.12 -22.61 21.62
N PRO A 122 15.60 -23.20 22.72
CA PRO A 122 15.17 -24.51 23.18
C PRO A 122 13.65 -24.68 23.25
N GLU A 123 12.94 -23.69 23.78
CA GLU A 123 11.48 -23.74 23.91
C GLU A 123 10.76 -23.72 22.54
N GLN A 124 11.33 -23.04 21.54
CA GLN A 124 10.79 -23.02 20.18
C GLN A 124 11.06 -24.35 19.48
N LEU A 125 12.21 -24.93 19.70
CA LEU A 125 12.56 -26.24 19.14
C LEU A 125 11.64 -27.34 19.73
N GLU A 126 11.39 -27.33 21.05
CA GLU A 126 10.44 -28.24 21.68
C GLU A 126 9.03 -28.12 21.08
N ARG A 127 8.54 -26.91 20.82
CA ARG A 127 7.25 -26.67 20.19
C ARG A 127 7.20 -27.15 18.73
N LEU A 128 8.33 -26.99 18.01
CA LEU A 128 8.46 -27.54 16.66
C LEU A 128 8.39 -29.08 16.69
N ILE A 129 9.17 -29.72 17.56
CA ILE A 129 9.23 -31.19 17.72
C ILE A 129 7.87 -31.74 18.14
N SER A 130 7.17 -31.08 19.06
CA SER A 130 5.83 -31.48 19.50
C SER A 130 4.74 -31.29 18.43
N GLY A 131 5.04 -30.59 17.34
CA GLY A 131 4.11 -30.24 16.27
C GLY A 131 3.24 -29.01 16.55
N GLU A 132 3.37 -28.38 17.72
CA GLU A 132 2.61 -27.17 18.07
C GLU A 132 2.92 -26.02 17.08
N ASP A 133 4.21 -25.82 16.75
CA ASP A 133 4.69 -24.82 15.80
C ASP A 133 4.99 -25.41 14.40
N ALA A 134 4.51 -26.61 14.07
CA ALA A 134 4.72 -27.19 12.76
C ALA A 134 4.35 -26.26 11.58
N PRO A 135 3.22 -25.50 11.62
CA PRO A 135 2.89 -24.56 10.56
C PRO A 135 3.98 -23.54 10.26
N PHE A 136 4.82 -23.20 11.22
CA PHE A 136 5.91 -22.23 11.02
C PHE A 136 6.95 -22.73 9.99
N ALA A 137 7.24 -24.02 9.96
CA ALA A 137 8.17 -24.62 8.98
C ALA A 137 7.66 -24.49 7.52
N TYR A 138 6.36 -24.32 7.31
CA TYR A 138 5.68 -24.26 6.00
C TYR A 138 5.35 -22.83 5.55
N GLY A 139 5.98 -21.83 6.12
CA GLY A 139 5.64 -20.42 5.88
C GLY A 139 5.54 -20.05 4.41
N THR A 140 4.44 -19.38 4.01
CA THR A 140 4.16 -18.98 2.64
C THR A 140 3.21 -17.79 2.56
N THR A 141 3.33 -16.99 1.50
CA THR A 141 2.36 -15.99 1.09
C THR A 141 1.20 -16.63 0.34
N LEU A 142 0.21 -15.85 -0.09
CA LEU A 142 -0.86 -16.29 -0.99
C LEU A 142 -1.48 -15.11 -1.72
N CYS A 143 -1.57 -15.19 -3.05
CA CYS A 143 -2.40 -14.33 -3.88
C CYS A 143 -3.36 -15.18 -4.70
N LEU A 144 -4.63 -14.84 -4.72
CA LEU A 144 -5.64 -15.51 -5.53
C LEU A 144 -6.61 -14.50 -6.14
N ALA A 145 -7.10 -14.81 -7.34
CA ALA A 145 -8.14 -14.07 -8.02
C ALA A 145 -9.10 -15.04 -8.71
N TRP A 146 -10.34 -14.60 -8.87
CA TRP A 146 -11.32 -15.30 -9.68
C TRP A 146 -12.22 -14.32 -10.43
N ILE A 147 -12.73 -14.78 -11.55
CA ILE A 147 -13.66 -14.03 -12.40
C ILE A 147 -14.86 -14.93 -12.67
N CYS A 148 -16.07 -14.37 -12.60
CA CYS A 148 -17.32 -14.99 -13.00
C CYS A 148 -18.17 -13.99 -13.81
N ASP A 149 -19.38 -14.37 -14.21
CA ASP A 149 -20.27 -13.51 -15.00
C ASP A 149 -20.70 -12.24 -14.24
N GLU A 150 -20.74 -12.27 -12.90
CA GLU A 150 -21.13 -11.14 -12.06
C GLU A 150 -20.00 -10.15 -11.78
N GLY A 151 -18.74 -10.53 -12.06
CA GLY A 151 -17.57 -9.69 -11.81
C GLY A 151 -16.33 -10.49 -11.39
N TRP A 152 -15.49 -9.87 -10.62
CA TRP A 152 -14.22 -10.47 -10.16
C TRP A 152 -13.98 -10.19 -8.68
N ALA A 153 -13.19 -11.05 -8.06
CA ALA A 153 -12.67 -10.80 -6.74
C ALA A 153 -11.25 -11.33 -6.59
N ALA A 154 -10.58 -10.84 -5.56
CA ALA A 154 -9.21 -11.18 -5.28
C ALA A 154 -8.89 -11.08 -3.79
N ALA A 155 -7.94 -11.90 -3.34
CA ALA A 155 -7.44 -11.84 -1.98
C ALA A 155 -5.91 -12.01 -1.96
N GLN A 156 -5.24 -11.35 -1.01
CA GLN A 156 -3.79 -11.31 -0.90
C GLN A 156 -3.32 -11.31 0.55
N LEU A 157 -2.43 -12.23 0.84
CA LEU A 157 -1.63 -12.29 2.06
C LEU A 157 -0.16 -12.31 1.67
N GLY A 158 0.61 -11.33 2.12
CA GLY A 158 2.02 -11.19 1.76
C GLY A 158 2.26 -10.08 0.73
N ASP A 159 3.40 -10.16 0.04
CA ASP A 159 4.00 -9.13 -0.82
C ASP A 159 3.98 -9.46 -2.32
N GLY A 160 3.29 -10.51 -2.73
CA GLY A 160 3.04 -10.76 -4.15
C GLY A 160 2.33 -9.59 -4.84
N CYS A 161 2.34 -9.58 -6.14
CA CYS A 161 1.74 -8.56 -6.99
C CYS A 161 0.48 -9.07 -7.67
N MET A 162 -0.51 -8.20 -7.76
CA MET A 162 -1.74 -8.47 -8.51
C MET A 162 -2.09 -7.27 -9.37
N VAL A 163 -2.39 -7.52 -10.64
CA VAL A 163 -2.75 -6.49 -11.61
C VAL A 163 -4.10 -6.80 -12.24
N HIS A 164 -5.00 -5.85 -12.16
CA HIS A 164 -6.27 -5.82 -12.88
C HIS A 164 -6.06 -5.03 -14.18
N ILE A 165 -6.45 -5.60 -15.30
CA ILE A 165 -6.29 -5.01 -16.63
C ILE A 165 -7.68 -4.72 -17.19
N SER A 166 -8.00 -3.45 -17.40
CA SER A 166 -9.27 -3.07 -18.01
C SER A 166 -9.27 -3.33 -19.54
N PRO A 167 -10.44 -3.45 -20.17
CA PRO A 167 -10.54 -3.54 -21.64
C PRO A 167 -9.92 -2.35 -22.38
N ASP A 168 -9.82 -1.19 -21.74
CA ASP A 168 -9.23 0.04 -22.30
C ASP A 168 -7.70 0.12 -22.14
N GLY A 169 -7.06 -0.90 -21.58
CA GLY A 169 -5.62 -0.96 -21.37
C GLY A 169 -5.13 -0.25 -20.11
N ASP A 170 -5.97 -0.01 -19.10
CA ASP A 170 -5.56 0.47 -17.78
C ASP A 170 -5.04 -0.72 -16.95
N TYR A 171 -3.84 -0.60 -16.41
CA TYR A 171 -3.17 -1.57 -15.52
C TYR A 171 -3.21 -1.04 -14.10
N ASP A 172 -4.17 -1.53 -13.32
CA ASP A 172 -4.37 -1.13 -11.92
C ASP A 172 -3.88 -2.20 -10.93
N TRP A 173 -3.32 -1.76 -9.81
CA TRP A 173 -3.04 -2.60 -8.66
C TRP A 173 -4.20 -2.48 -7.66
N PRO A 174 -5.18 -3.41 -7.69
CA PRO A 174 -6.37 -3.31 -6.85
C PRO A 174 -6.04 -3.42 -5.37
N MET A 175 -4.90 -4.03 -5.03
CA MET A 175 -4.34 -4.07 -3.68
C MET A 175 -2.91 -3.53 -3.69
N PRO A 176 -2.72 -2.21 -3.51
CA PRO A 176 -1.39 -1.60 -3.53
C PRO A 176 -0.50 -2.17 -2.42
N PRO A 177 0.83 -2.07 -2.55
CA PRO A 177 1.77 -2.56 -1.54
C PRO A 177 1.41 -2.12 -0.12
N SER A 178 1.51 -3.04 0.83
CA SER A 178 1.22 -2.78 2.24
C SER A 178 2.47 -2.33 2.98
N SER A 179 2.34 -1.35 3.88
CA SER A 179 3.44 -0.92 4.76
C SER A 179 3.89 -2.00 5.76
N ILE A 180 3.08 -3.05 5.96
CA ILE A 180 3.42 -4.19 6.82
C ILE A 180 4.46 -5.08 6.14
N ASN A 181 4.39 -5.21 4.81
CA ASN A 181 5.33 -5.94 4.00
C ASN A 181 6.52 -5.05 3.65
N SER A 182 7.35 -4.72 4.64
CA SER A 182 8.53 -3.86 4.45
C SER A 182 9.79 -4.51 5.00
N GLY A 183 10.85 -4.48 4.20
CA GLY A 183 12.12 -5.12 4.53
C GLY A 183 11.99 -6.65 4.56
N ASN A 184 12.39 -7.28 5.68
CA ASN A 184 12.36 -8.75 5.84
C ASN A 184 11.09 -9.26 6.54
N LYS A 185 10.01 -8.46 6.57
CA LYS A 185 8.75 -8.87 7.19
C LYS A 185 7.68 -9.00 6.12
N THR A 186 7.16 -10.19 5.95
CA THR A 186 6.10 -10.52 5.02
C THR A 186 4.98 -11.25 5.77
N ALA A 187 3.73 -10.86 5.52
CA ALA A 187 2.58 -11.56 6.08
C ALA A 187 2.47 -12.96 5.49
N SER A 188 2.15 -13.95 6.33
CA SER A 188 2.24 -15.37 6.00
C SER A 188 1.10 -16.18 6.60
N LEU A 189 0.72 -17.28 5.92
CA LEU A 189 -0.26 -18.26 6.44
C LEU A 189 0.19 -18.94 7.73
N CYS A 190 1.51 -19.01 7.99
CA CYS A 190 2.04 -19.59 9.22
C CYS A 190 1.92 -18.68 10.46
N MET A 191 1.47 -17.44 10.30
CA MET A 191 1.27 -16.52 11.44
C MET A 191 0.15 -17.01 12.37
N ALA A 192 0.20 -16.59 13.64
CA ALA A 192 -0.82 -16.92 14.62
C ALA A 192 -2.21 -16.39 14.22
N ASP A 193 -2.27 -15.22 13.60
CA ASP A 193 -3.49 -14.60 13.07
C ASP A 193 -3.25 -14.04 11.66
N PRO A 194 -3.27 -14.90 10.62
CA PRO A 194 -3.08 -14.45 9.24
C PRO A 194 -4.25 -13.59 8.73
N MET A 195 -5.45 -13.75 9.31
CA MET A 195 -6.65 -13.00 8.91
C MET A 195 -6.50 -11.50 9.07
N ARG A 196 -5.68 -11.04 10.00
CA ARG A 196 -5.42 -9.62 10.25
C ARG A 196 -4.86 -8.92 9.03
N ASP A 197 -3.97 -9.58 8.28
CA ASP A 197 -3.22 -9.01 7.18
C ASP A 197 -3.67 -9.56 5.81
N PHE A 198 -4.65 -10.47 5.81
CA PHE A 198 -5.24 -11.06 4.61
C PHE A 198 -6.25 -10.09 4.00
N ARG A 199 -5.79 -9.31 3.03
CA ARG A 199 -6.59 -8.29 2.32
C ARG A 199 -7.47 -8.92 1.25
N HIS A 200 -8.46 -8.17 0.77
CA HIS A 200 -9.28 -8.55 -0.38
C HIS A 200 -9.86 -7.31 -1.07
N CYS A 201 -10.29 -7.48 -2.30
CA CYS A 201 -11.02 -6.51 -3.09
C CYS A 201 -11.90 -7.23 -4.12
N TRP A 202 -12.84 -6.51 -4.71
CA TRP A 202 -13.71 -7.03 -5.73
C TRP A 202 -14.26 -5.91 -6.63
N GLY A 203 -14.79 -6.28 -7.80
CA GLY A 203 -15.42 -5.37 -8.75
C GLY A 203 -16.45 -6.09 -9.59
N THR A 204 -17.33 -5.31 -10.24
CA THR A 204 -18.40 -5.81 -11.10
C THR A 204 -18.15 -5.59 -12.59
N ASP A 205 -17.01 -5.00 -12.93
CA ASP A 205 -16.57 -4.85 -14.31
C ASP A 205 -16.03 -6.18 -14.86
N SER A 206 -15.93 -6.27 -16.18
CA SER A 206 -15.36 -7.43 -16.88
C SER A 206 -13.94 -7.09 -17.32
N PRO A 207 -12.91 -7.54 -16.61
CA PRO A 207 -11.52 -7.20 -16.94
C PRO A 207 -11.07 -7.86 -18.25
N ALA A 208 -10.09 -7.24 -18.94
CA ALA A 208 -9.34 -7.89 -20.01
C ALA A 208 -8.47 -9.03 -19.46
N GLY A 209 -8.06 -8.91 -18.21
CA GLY A 209 -7.34 -9.94 -17.47
C GLY A 209 -7.07 -9.56 -16.03
N MET A 210 -6.76 -10.58 -15.24
CA MET A 210 -6.17 -10.45 -13.91
C MET A 210 -4.90 -11.30 -13.87
N LEU A 211 -3.78 -10.67 -13.55
CA LEU A 211 -2.47 -11.32 -13.49
C LEU A 211 -1.94 -11.24 -12.07
N LEU A 212 -1.39 -12.36 -11.61
CA LEU A 212 -0.80 -12.49 -10.27
C LEU A 212 0.65 -12.94 -10.42
N CYS A 213 1.55 -12.41 -9.61
CA CYS A 213 2.91 -12.91 -9.54
C CYS A 213 3.47 -12.87 -8.12
N THR A 214 4.48 -13.70 -7.86
CA THR A 214 5.32 -13.60 -6.68
C THR A 214 6.29 -12.43 -6.81
N ASP A 215 6.90 -12.02 -5.72
CA ASP A 215 7.76 -10.85 -5.67
C ASP A 215 9.06 -11.02 -6.49
N GLY A 216 9.47 -12.26 -6.83
CA GLY A 216 10.58 -12.54 -7.73
C GLY A 216 10.42 -11.90 -9.11
N ILE A 217 9.19 -11.75 -9.60
CA ILE A 217 8.92 -10.99 -10.83
C ILE A 217 9.17 -9.50 -10.60
N GLU A 218 8.62 -8.92 -9.53
CA GLU A 218 8.81 -7.48 -9.24
C GLU A 218 10.28 -7.13 -9.01
N LYS A 219 11.02 -7.98 -8.30
CA LYS A 219 12.46 -7.82 -8.03
C LYS A 219 13.33 -7.88 -9.30
N THR A 220 12.81 -8.40 -10.41
CA THR A 220 13.50 -8.42 -11.70
C THR A 220 13.55 -7.05 -12.36
N PHE A 221 12.61 -6.15 -12.01
CA PHE A 221 12.50 -4.82 -12.58
C PHE A 221 12.98 -3.75 -11.59
N PRO A 222 13.59 -2.65 -12.08
CA PRO A 222 13.86 -1.50 -11.21
C PRO A 222 12.57 -1.00 -10.55
N ALA A 223 12.66 -0.62 -9.29
CA ALA A 223 11.53 -0.08 -8.54
C ALA A 223 10.81 1.04 -9.33
N GLN A 224 9.49 0.95 -9.43
CA GLN A 224 8.62 1.89 -10.17
C GLN A 224 8.89 1.97 -11.68
N SER A 225 9.51 0.94 -12.28
CA SER A 225 9.73 0.91 -13.72
C SER A 225 8.47 0.53 -14.49
N ALA A 226 8.35 1.04 -15.72
CA ALA A 226 7.32 0.58 -16.66
C ALA A 226 7.50 -0.91 -17.02
N GLY A 227 8.65 -1.51 -16.72
CA GLY A 227 9.00 -2.88 -17.11
C GLY A 227 8.02 -3.94 -16.62
N ILE A 228 7.42 -3.77 -15.42
CA ILE A 228 6.42 -4.73 -14.95
C ILE A 228 5.12 -4.62 -15.77
N ILE A 229 4.71 -3.42 -16.16
CA ILE A 229 3.54 -3.20 -17.03
C ILE A 229 3.81 -3.79 -18.40
N ASP A 230 4.99 -3.57 -18.97
CA ASP A 230 5.39 -4.13 -20.27
C ASP A 230 5.43 -5.67 -20.22
N PHE A 231 5.91 -6.25 -19.13
CA PHE A 231 5.87 -7.69 -18.93
C PHE A 231 4.43 -8.21 -18.82
N MET A 232 3.59 -7.59 -18.02
CA MET A 232 2.18 -7.99 -17.88
C MET A 232 1.42 -7.84 -19.19
N HIS A 233 1.71 -6.80 -19.96
CA HIS A 233 1.15 -6.62 -21.30
C HIS A 233 1.64 -7.71 -22.27
N TRP A 234 2.91 -8.07 -22.20
CA TRP A 234 3.45 -9.18 -22.97
C TRP A 234 2.76 -10.52 -22.61
N VAL A 235 2.55 -10.80 -21.30
CA VAL A 235 1.81 -12.00 -20.84
C VAL A 235 0.39 -12.00 -21.42
N LEU A 236 -0.34 -10.89 -21.29
CA LEU A 236 -1.68 -10.75 -21.82
C LEU A 236 -1.72 -11.07 -23.33
N ASN A 237 -0.77 -10.53 -24.10
CA ASN A 237 -0.70 -10.75 -25.54
C ASN A 237 -0.25 -12.16 -25.90
N ASN A 238 0.66 -12.78 -25.14
CA ASN A 238 1.02 -14.17 -25.32
C ASN A 238 -0.19 -15.10 -25.18
N GLU A 239 -1.02 -14.90 -24.14
CA GLU A 239 -2.23 -15.68 -23.92
C GLU A 239 -3.28 -15.51 -25.01
N ARG A 240 -3.30 -14.34 -25.66
CA ARG A 240 -4.24 -14.01 -26.72
C ARG A 240 -3.82 -14.53 -28.10
N THR A 241 -2.52 -14.48 -28.42
CA THR A 241 -2.02 -14.61 -29.78
C THR A 241 -1.15 -15.82 -30.05
N ALA A 242 -0.49 -16.38 -29.03
CA ALA A 242 0.52 -17.43 -29.23
C ALA A 242 -0.05 -18.84 -29.46
N GLY A 243 -1.36 -19.04 -29.31
CA GLY A 243 -2.02 -20.33 -29.56
C GLY A 243 -1.42 -21.45 -28.71
N GLU A 244 -0.97 -22.55 -29.36
CA GLU A 244 -0.37 -23.70 -28.69
C GLU A 244 1.01 -23.42 -28.06
N ASN A 245 1.70 -22.39 -28.50
CA ASN A 245 3.05 -22.05 -28.02
C ASN A 245 3.01 -21.18 -26.74
N ARG A 246 1.84 -20.77 -26.27
CA ARG A 246 1.71 -19.82 -25.14
C ARG A 246 2.45 -20.27 -23.88
N GLN A 247 2.31 -21.54 -23.51
CA GLN A 247 2.96 -22.09 -22.33
C GLN A 247 4.48 -22.12 -22.48
N GLU A 248 4.98 -22.61 -23.61
CA GLU A 248 6.42 -22.68 -23.90
C GLU A 248 7.06 -21.29 -23.92
N ASN A 249 6.37 -20.29 -24.51
CA ASN A 249 6.83 -18.91 -24.54
C ASN A 249 6.91 -18.32 -23.13
N LEU A 250 5.90 -18.57 -22.30
CA LEU A 250 5.86 -18.12 -20.91
C LEU A 250 7.02 -18.73 -20.12
N GLU A 251 7.22 -20.03 -20.22
CA GLU A 251 8.32 -20.75 -19.57
C GLU A 251 9.68 -20.20 -19.94
N LYS A 252 9.96 -20.02 -21.24
CA LYS A 252 11.20 -19.43 -21.73
C LYS A 252 11.43 -18.01 -21.21
N THR A 253 10.37 -17.22 -21.11
CA THR A 253 10.47 -15.85 -20.61
C THR A 253 10.76 -15.83 -19.11
N LEU A 254 10.11 -16.66 -18.32
CA LEU A 254 10.40 -16.77 -16.90
C LEU A 254 11.80 -17.32 -16.64
N ASP A 255 12.28 -18.30 -17.42
CA ASP A 255 13.66 -18.79 -17.35
C ASP A 255 14.71 -17.69 -17.65
N MET A 256 14.38 -16.70 -18.48
CA MET A 256 15.25 -15.54 -18.66
C MET A 256 15.26 -14.64 -17.40
N PHE A 257 14.15 -14.49 -16.73
CA PHE A 257 14.06 -13.67 -15.52
C PHE A 257 14.84 -14.28 -14.36
N THR A 258 14.74 -15.60 -14.14
CA THR A 258 15.51 -16.29 -13.10
C THR A 258 17.02 -16.10 -13.28
N ARG A 259 17.52 -15.97 -14.52
CA ARG A 259 18.94 -15.78 -14.85
C ARG A 259 19.39 -14.32 -14.78
N ARG A 260 18.48 -13.36 -14.98
CA ARG A 260 18.76 -11.91 -15.03
C ARG A 260 18.53 -11.23 -13.69
N SER A 261 17.71 -11.80 -12.83
CA SER A 261 17.45 -11.26 -11.51
C SER A 261 18.73 -11.17 -10.69
N ALA A 262 19.01 -9.99 -10.14
CA ALA A 262 20.17 -9.77 -9.26
C ALA A 262 20.12 -10.65 -8.00
N ILE A 263 18.93 -11.06 -7.58
CA ILE A 263 18.68 -11.87 -6.39
C ILE A 263 18.63 -13.37 -6.75
N GLY A 264 18.19 -13.71 -7.97
CA GLY A 264 18.07 -15.09 -8.45
C GLY A 264 17.00 -15.88 -7.70
N ASP A 265 15.91 -15.21 -7.31
CA ASP A 265 14.75 -15.78 -6.64
C ASP A 265 13.89 -16.63 -7.58
N ASP A 266 12.99 -17.44 -7.03
CA ASP A 266 11.96 -18.11 -7.80
C ASP A 266 11.05 -17.08 -8.46
N VAL A 267 10.49 -17.40 -9.61
CA VAL A 267 9.59 -16.51 -10.34
C VAL A 267 8.33 -17.24 -10.75
N THR A 268 7.18 -16.66 -10.40
CA THR A 268 5.88 -17.30 -10.61
C THR A 268 4.88 -16.30 -11.13
N VAL A 269 4.08 -16.70 -12.11
CA VAL A 269 2.93 -15.96 -12.63
C VAL A 269 1.75 -16.90 -12.81
N ALA A 270 0.56 -16.42 -12.49
CA ALA A 270 -0.70 -17.03 -12.86
C ALA A 270 -1.67 -15.96 -13.34
N GLY A 271 -2.69 -16.33 -14.10
CA GLY A 271 -3.63 -15.33 -14.56
C GLY A 271 -4.89 -15.88 -15.19
N ILE A 272 -5.80 -14.94 -15.41
CA ILE A 272 -7.09 -15.13 -16.07
C ILE A 272 -7.16 -14.05 -17.16
N VAL A 273 -7.31 -14.44 -18.40
CA VAL A 273 -7.27 -13.53 -19.55
C VAL A 273 -8.48 -13.72 -20.45
N ASN A 274 -9.14 -12.63 -20.83
CA ASN A 274 -10.16 -12.64 -21.87
C ASN A 274 -9.49 -12.54 -23.24
N PRO A 275 -9.40 -13.62 -24.02
CA PRO A 275 -8.72 -13.60 -25.33
C PRO A 275 -9.45 -12.75 -26.38
N SER A 276 -10.73 -12.43 -26.16
CA SER A 276 -11.55 -11.65 -27.08
C SER A 276 -11.44 -10.14 -26.88
N THR A 277 -10.77 -9.67 -25.82
CA THR A 277 -10.58 -8.23 -25.58
C THR A 277 -9.63 -7.65 -26.64
N PRO A 278 -9.95 -6.52 -27.28
CA PRO A 278 -9.05 -5.86 -28.23
C PRO A 278 -7.70 -5.52 -27.61
N ASP A 279 -6.66 -5.49 -28.43
CA ASP A 279 -5.35 -5.00 -28.00
C ASP A 279 -5.42 -3.50 -27.76
N ALA A 280 -5.12 -3.06 -26.53
CA ALA A 280 -5.05 -1.67 -26.15
C ALA A 280 -3.67 -1.35 -25.58
N PRO A 281 -3.06 -0.21 -25.97
CA PRO A 281 -1.76 0.17 -25.43
C PRO A 281 -1.78 0.22 -23.90
N PRO A 282 -0.80 -0.39 -23.22
CA PRO A 282 -0.77 -0.41 -21.77
C PRO A 282 -0.51 0.98 -21.21
N ARG A 283 -1.22 1.35 -20.18
CA ARG A 283 -1.05 2.61 -19.44
C ARG A 283 -1.24 2.40 -17.95
N PRO A 284 -0.61 3.23 -17.11
CA PRO A 284 -0.86 3.20 -15.67
C PRO A 284 -2.36 3.33 -15.39
N GLY A 285 -2.85 2.50 -14.48
CA GLY A 285 -4.27 2.47 -14.13
C GLY A 285 -4.75 3.75 -13.44
N ARG A 286 -6.07 3.89 -13.31
CA ARG A 286 -6.69 5.09 -12.73
C ARG A 286 -6.18 5.38 -11.32
N THR A 287 -6.04 4.37 -10.47
CA THR A 287 -5.56 4.51 -9.10
C THR A 287 -4.14 5.10 -9.05
N GLN A 288 -3.24 4.58 -9.89
CA GLN A 288 -1.87 5.08 -9.97
C GLN A 288 -1.83 6.51 -10.51
N ARG A 289 -2.59 6.80 -11.56
CA ARG A 289 -2.71 8.17 -12.12
C ARG A 289 -3.28 9.16 -11.10
N MET A 290 -4.23 8.73 -10.26
CA MET A 290 -4.74 9.53 -9.14
C MET A 290 -3.65 9.82 -8.09
N GLN A 291 -2.88 8.82 -7.68
CA GLN A 291 -1.78 9.01 -6.73
C GLN A 291 -0.69 9.95 -7.27
N GLU A 292 -0.36 9.82 -8.55
CA GLU A 292 0.58 10.74 -9.21
C GLU A 292 0.05 12.18 -9.23
N LEU A 293 -1.25 12.36 -9.50
CA LEU A 293 -1.89 13.67 -9.44
C LEU A 293 -1.85 14.26 -8.04
N GLU A 294 -2.12 13.46 -7.00
CA GLU A 294 -2.04 13.92 -5.60
C GLU A 294 -0.61 14.31 -5.20
N ARG A 295 0.40 13.54 -5.62
CA ARG A 295 1.82 13.91 -5.40
C ARG A 295 2.17 15.23 -6.08
N LEU A 296 1.69 15.42 -7.31
CA LEU A 296 1.88 16.66 -8.06
C LEU A 296 1.23 17.85 -7.35
N ARG A 297 0.01 17.69 -6.85
CA ARG A 297 -0.72 18.68 -6.05
C ARG A 297 0.03 19.05 -4.76
N ALA A 298 0.53 18.06 -4.05
CA ALA A 298 1.34 18.29 -2.84
C ALA A 298 2.60 19.09 -3.14
N ARG A 299 3.29 18.80 -4.24
CA ARG A 299 4.48 19.54 -4.69
C ARG A 299 4.16 20.99 -5.08
N ILE A 300 3.03 21.21 -5.76
CA ILE A 300 2.56 22.58 -6.08
C ILE A 300 2.36 23.37 -4.79
N LEU A 301 1.64 22.81 -3.80
CA LEU A 301 1.41 23.45 -2.51
C LEU A 301 2.70 23.79 -1.76
N GLU A 302 3.69 22.91 -1.81
CA GLU A 302 5.01 23.15 -1.21
C GLU A 302 5.68 24.37 -1.86
N ILE A 303 5.71 24.45 -3.20
CA ILE A 303 6.30 25.56 -3.93
C ILE A 303 5.55 26.87 -3.63
N GLU A 304 4.23 26.83 -3.58
CA GLU A 304 3.40 28.02 -3.27
C GLU A 304 3.63 28.51 -1.85
N ASN A 305 3.82 27.62 -0.88
CA ASN A 305 4.21 27.98 0.47
C ASN A 305 5.60 28.67 0.51
N ILE A 306 6.55 28.18 -0.28
CA ILE A 306 7.87 28.84 -0.43
C ILE A 306 7.73 30.24 -1.03
N ILE A 307 6.89 30.41 -2.05
CA ILE A 307 6.60 31.71 -2.65
C ILE A 307 5.99 32.66 -1.60
N ALA A 308 4.94 32.22 -0.92
CA ALA A 308 4.24 33.01 0.09
C ALA A 308 5.16 33.43 1.25
N PHE A 309 6.01 32.52 1.72
CA PHE A 309 7.00 32.80 2.76
C PHE A 309 7.99 33.88 2.33
N ASN A 310 8.54 33.79 1.12
CA ASN A 310 9.52 34.73 0.65
C ASN A 310 8.89 36.09 0.24
N ASP A 311 7.68 36.08 -0.30
CA ASP A 311 6.90 37.31 -0.54
C ASP A 311 6.60 38.05 0.78
N ASN A 312 6.30 37.33 1.86
CA ASN A 312 6.13 37.93 3.18
C ASN A 312 7.43 38.54 3.71
N ARG A 313 8.56 37.84 3.54
CA ARG A 313 9.89 38.40 3.90
C ARG A 313 10.21 39.67 3.11
N LEU A 314 9.90 39.69 1.80
CA LEU A 314 10.07 40.89 0.97
C LEU A 314 9.24 42.08 1.45
N ARG A 315 8.00 41.83 1.91
CA ARG A 315 7.13 42.87 2.50
C ARG A 315 7.65 43.40 3.85
N GLN A 316 8.29 42.54 4.65
CA GLN A 316 8.89 42.94 5.93
C GLN A 316 10.21 43.73 5.78
N LEU A 317 10.90 43.63 4.64
CA LEU A 317 12.05 44.46 4.35
C LEU A 317 11.57 45.90 4.15
N GLY A 318 11.93 46.81 5.06
CA GLY A 318 11.58 48.21 4.95
C GLY A 318 12.11 48.86 3.64
N GLU A 319 11.58 50.04 3.28
CA GLU A 319 11.94 50.73 2.01
C GLU A 319 13.45 50.93 1.82
N ARG A 320 14.21 51.08 2.91
CA ARG A 320 15.68 51.24 2.87
C ARG A 320 16.41 49.96 2.43
N ASP A 321 15.87 48.80 2.78
CA ASP A 321 16.47 47.51 2.43
C ASP A 321 15.86 46.89 1.16
N ALA A 322 14.78 47.46 0.64
CA ALA A 322 14.06 46.96 -0.54
C ALA A 322 14.92 46.91 -1.83
N LYS A 323 16.03 47.63 -1.90
CA LYS A 323 17.00 47.62 -3.01
C LYS A 323 18.28 46.86 -2.68
N GLY A 324 18.41 46.29 -1.49
CA GLY A 324 19.58 45.55 -1.05
C GLY A 324 19.74 44.22 -1.75
N GLU A 325 20.92 43.61 -1.59
CA GLU A 325 21.28 42.32 -2.20
C GLU A 325 20.31 41.20 -1.77
N LEU A 326 19.88 41.16 -0.49
CA LEU A 326 18.93 40.18 0.02
C LEU A 326 17.58 40.30 -0.70
N ALA A 327 17.04 41.51 -0.86
CA ALA A 327 15.77 41.71 -1.55
C ALA A 327 15.83 41.26 -3.02
N THR A 328 16.97 41.51 -3.67
CA THR A 328 17.19 41.07 -5.05
C THR A 328 17.20 39.55 -5.15
N ARG A 329 17.97 38.86 -4.30
CA ARG A 329 18.01 37.40 -4.25
C ARG A 329 16.64 36.77 -3.93
N LEU A 330 15.88 37.35 -3.00
CA LEU A 330 14.54 36.86 -2.68
C LEU A 330 13.57 36.99 -3.86
N ARG A 331 13.64 38.10 -4.63
CA ARG A 331 12.82 38.27 -5.85
C ARG A 331 13.18 37.25 -6.92
N GLU A 332 14.46 37.01 -7.14
CA GLU A 332 14.92 35.97 -8.07
C GLU A 332 14.40 34.57 -7.69
N ILE A 333 14.48 34.23 -6.41
CA ILE A 333 13.94 32.92 -5.90
C ILE A 333 12.44 32.87 -6.14
N VAL A 334 11.70 33.91 -5.77
CA VAL A 334 10.24 33.94 -5.92
C VAL A 334 9.85 33.78 -7.38
N GLU A 335 10.51 34.54 -8.30
CA GLU A 335 10.17 34.49 -9.73
C GLU A 335 10.50 33.10 -10.33
N ALA A 336 11.66 32.51 -9.98
CA ALA A 336 12.00 31.16 -10.40
C ALA A 336 10.95 30.14 -9.91
N LYS A 337 10.52 30.27 -8.65
CA LYS A 337 9.48 29.36 -8.09
C LYS A 337 8.10 29.60 -8.71
N ARG A 338 7.77 30.82 -9.11
CA ARG A 338 6.52 31.07 -9.84
C ARG A 338 6.51 30.44 -11.22
N VAL A 339 7.66 30.44 -11.92
CA VAL A 339 7.80 29.73 -13.20
C VAL A 339 7.60 28.22 -13.00
N ASP A 340 8.27 27.62 -11.99
CA ASP A 340 8.10 26.22 -11.65
C ASP A 340 6.61 25.89 -11.33
N ALA A 341 5.96 26.70 -10.50
CA ALA A 341 4.57 26.50 -10.09
C ALA A 341 3.61 26.57 -11.31
N ARG A 342 3.80 27.49 -12.24
CA ARG A 342 2.98 27.60 -13.46
C ARG A 342 3.11 26.35 -14.33
N ALA A 343 4.33 25.85 -14.53
CA ALA A 343 4.58 24.64 -15.31
C ALA A 343 3.87 23.42 -14.67
N LEU A 344 4.04 23.22 -13.35
CA LEU A 344 3.41 22.10 -12.62
C LEU A 344 1.88 22.21 -12.60
N ARG A 345 1.32 23.41 -12.53
CA ARG A 345 -0.14 23.61 -12.59
C ARG A 345 -0.71 23.27 -13.96
N THR A 346 0.01 23.60 -15.04
CA THR A 346 -0.41 23.20 -16.40
C THR A 346 -0.42 21.68 -16.53
N GLU A 347 0.59 21.01 -15.98
CA GLU A 347 0.65 19.55 -15.93
C GLU A 347 -0.48 18.97 -15.08
N GLU A 348 -0.73 19.53 -13.90
CA GLU A 348 -1.81 19.13 -12.99
C GLU A 348 -3.18 19.24 -13.67
N ALA A 349 -3.47 20.35 -14.32
CA ALA A 349 -4.73 20.57 -15.01
C ALA A 349 -4.94 19.55 -16.14
N THR A 350 -3.88 19.23 -16.89
CA THR A 350 -3.90 18.21 -17.94
C THR A 350 -4.21 16.81 -17.37
N ARG A 351 -3.52 16.45 -16.30
CA ARG A 351 -3.71 15.16 -15.64
C ARG A 351 -5.06 15.05 -14.94
N ALA A 352 -5.54 16.13 -14.30
CA ALA A 352 -6.86 16.17 -13.68
C ALA A 352 -7.96 16.02 -14.74
N ALA A 353 -7.88 16.75 -15.86
CA ALA A 353 -8.83 16.63 -16.96
C ALA A 353 -8.89 15.20 -17.54
N ALA A 354 -7.74 14.53 -17.71
CA ALA A 354 -7.66 13.14 -18.17
C ALA A 354 -8.31 12.14 -17.21
N LEU A 355 -8.49 12.51 -15.93
CA LEU A 355 -9.17 11.73 -14.91
C LEU A 355 -10.62 12.14 -14.69
N GLY A 356 -11.11 13.16 -15.41
CA GLY A 356 -12.45 13.74 -15.24
C GLY A 356 -12.57 14.56 -13.93
N LEU A 357 -11.47 15.10 -13.43
CA LEU A 357 -11.40 15.88 -12.19
C LEU A 357 -11.21 17.36 -12.49
N THR A 358 -11.62 18.21 -11.53
CA THR A 358 -11.36 19.65 -11.58
C THR A 358 -9.90 19.94 -11.23
N ALA A 359 -9.25 20.84 -11.97
CA ALA A 359 -7.93 21.33 -11.65
C ALA A 359 -7.95 22.13 -10.33
N MET A 360 -6.78 22.22 -9.66
CA MET A 360 -6.62 23.05 -8.47
C MET A 360 -6.88 24.53 -8.79
N PRO A 361 -7.58 25.27 -7.91
CA PRO A 361 -7.75 26.72 -8.08
C PRO A 361 -6.39 27.43 -8.08
N ASN A 362 -6.27 28.49 -8.87
CA ASN A 362 -5.04 29.25 -9.01
C ASN A 362 -4.84 30.14 -7.76
N ALA A 363 -4.00 29.72 -6.83
CA ALA A 363 -3.70 30.51 -5.63
C ALA A 363 -2.65 31.60 -5.88
N VAL A 364 -1.85 31.48 -6.97
CA VAL A 364 -0.77 32.46 -7.29
C VAL A 364 -1.32 33.74 -7.89
N ASP A 365 -2.49 33.72 -8.53
CA ASP A 365 -3.13 34.88 -9.15
C ASP A 365 -4.19 35.52 -8.24
N ALA A 366 -4.54 34.90 -7.13
CA ALA A 366 -5.34 35.53 -6.10
C ALA A 366 -4.45 36.58 -5.40
N ALA A 367 -4.84 37.88 -5.48
CA ALA A 367 -4.28 38.85 -4.58
C ALA A 367 -4.32 38.29 -3.16
N PRO A 368 -3.29 38.53 -2.33
CA PRO A 368 -3.27 38.02 -1.00
C PRO A 368 -4.49 38.57 -0.24
N GLN A 369 -5.59 37.81 -0.27
CA GLN A 369 -6.60 37.91 0.74
C GLN A 369 -5.90 37.43 1.99
N GLU A 370 -5.69 38.30 2.95
CA GLU A 370 -5.41 37.84 4.31
C GLU A 370 -6.48 36.82 4.61
N PRO A 371 -6.12 35.62 5.02
CA PRO A 371 -7.12 34.62 5.36
C PRO A 371 -7.81 35.06 6.65
N GLU A 372 -8.82 35.92 6.53
CA GLU A 372 -9.77 36.15 7.63
C GLU A 372 -10.43 34.84 8.07
N ASP A 373 -10.46 33.86 7.18
CA ASP A 373 -11.12 32.55 7.36
C ASP A 373 -10.21 31.40 7.81
N ALA A 374 -8.92 31.64 8.08
CA ALA A 374 -8.00 30.59 8.56
C ALA A 374 -8.09 30.36 10.09
N TRP A 375 -9.01 31.02 10.76
CA TRP A 375 -9.32 30.77 12.14
C TRP A 375 -10.41 29.69 12.18
N GLU A 376 -10.07 28.43 12.49
CA GLU A 376 -11.09 27.51 12.97
C GLU A 376 -11.67 28.16 14.24
N GLU A 377 -12.91 28.63 14.17
CA GLU A 377 -13.68 28.83 15.39
C GLU A 377 -13.70 27.46 16.07
N ALA A 378 -12.94 27.32 17.12
CA ALA A 378 -13.12 26.18 18.01
C ALA A 378 -14.60 26.18 18.37
N PRO A 379 -15.36 25.07 18.24
CA PRO A 379 -16.72 25.02 18.70
C PRO A 379 -16.70 25.56 20.13
N LEU A 380 -17.48 26.61 20.40
CA LEU A 380 -17.55 27.36 21.63
C LEU A 380 -17.31 26.47 22.85
N TRP A 381 -16.07 26.41 23.25
CA TRP A 381 -15.71 25.97 24.56
C TRP A 381 -15.73 27.26 25.38
N ASP A 382 -16.47 27.29 26.47
CA ASP A 382 -16.44 28.37 27.41
C ASP A 382 -15.01 28.58 27.91
N PHE A 383 -14.26 29.41 27.18
CA PHE A 383 -12.91 29.84 27.51
C PHE A 383 -12.94 31.20 28.24
N GLU A 384 -13.84 31.35 29.17
CA GLU A 384 -13.63 32.38 30.16
C GLU A 384 -12.34 32.03 30.91
N GLU A 385 -11.26 32.79 30.64
CA GLU A 385 -9.93 32.68 31.25
C GLU A 385 -9.06 31.48 30.83
N ALA A 386 -9.00 31.07 29.56
CA ALA A 386 -8.22 29.87 29.18
C ALA A 386 -6.71 30.06 29.30
N THR A 387 -6.15 31.16 28.86
CA THR A 387 -4.69 31.37 28.83
C THR A 387 -4.19 32.43 29.82
N GLY A 388 -5.05 33.26 30.41
CA GLY A 388 -4.65 34.39 31.19
C GLY A 388 -3.92 35.48 30.40
N ALA A 389 -4.07 35.49 29.06
CA ALA A 389 -3.53 36.52 28.21
C ALA A 389 -4.28 37.86 28.43
N ALA A 390 -3.56 38.99 28.42
CA ALA A 390 -4.18 40.29 28.50
C ALA A 390 -5.01 40.59 27.22
N PRO A 391 -6.08 41.42 27.33
CA PRO A 391 -6.88 41.78 26.18
C PRO A 391 -6.01 42.31 25.02
N GLY A 392 -6.13 41.68 23.82
CA GLY A 392 -5.35 42.00 22.64
C GLY A 392 -3.96 41.33 22.55
N GLU A 393 -3.56 40.56 23.57
CA GLU A 393 -2.30 39.82 23.57
C GLU A 393 -2.39 38.55 22.70
N THR A 394 -1.29 38.20 22.06
CA THR A 394 -1.12 36.95 21.30
C THR A 394 -0.11 36.04 21.99
N VAL A 395 -0.48 34.81 22.28
CA VAL A 395 0.37 33.82 22.93
C VAL A 395 0.57 32.64 21.99
N ILE A 396 1.80 32.16 21.86
CA ILE A 396 2.13 30.95 21.11
C ILE A 396 2.28 29.79 22.08
N ILE A 397 1.51 28.72 21.82
CA ILE A 397 1.54 27.49 22.62
C ILE A 397 2.17 26.39 21.79
N GLN A 398 3.20 25.80 22.32
CA GLN A 398 3.85 24.62 21.77
C GLN A 398 3.55 23.42 22.65
N THR A 399 3.06 22.33 22.05
CA THR A 399 2.86 21.07 22.76
C THR A 399 3.87 20.04 22.30
N THR A 400 4.31 19.17 23.19
CA THR A 400 5.15 18.02 22.90
C THR A 400 4.36 16.73 23.11
N ASP A 401 4.68 15.70 22.32
CA ASP A 401 4.11 14.37 22.50
C ASP A 401 4.77 13.63 23.70
N ASP A 402 4.30 12.41 23.99
CA ASP A 402 4.84 11.57 25.08
C ASP A 402 6.32 11.20 24.91
N LYS A 403 6.93 11.53 23.76
CA LYS A 403 8.36 11.31 23.45
C LYS A 403 9.19 12.59 23.47
N GLY A 404 8.57 13.72 23.84
CA GLY A 404 9.23 15.01 23.86
C GLY A 404 9.39 15.69 22.49
N GLU A 405 8.74 15.17 21.43
CA GLU A 405 8.76 15.78 20.10
C GLU A 405 7.60 16.77 19.94
N GLU A 406 7.83 17.90 19.24
CA GLU A 406 6.79 18.91 18.95
C GLU A 406 5.60 18.30 18.24
N ASP A 407 4.40 18.38 18.86
CA ASP A 407 3.16 17.82 18.33
C ASP A 407 2.31 18.89 17.62
N VAL A 408 2.10 20.04 18.25
CA VAL A 408 1.23 21.12 17.76
C VAL A 408 1.77 22.49 18.16
N LEU A 409 1.76 23.43 17.24
CA LEU A 409 2.05 24.83 17.48
C LEU A 409 0.74 25.63 17.27
N LEU A 410 0.23 26.25 18.33
CA LEU A 410 -1.01 27.02 18.33
C LEU A 410 -0.71 28.49 18.58
N GLU A 411 -1.33 29.37 17.82
CA GLU A 411 -1.42 30.80 18.12
C GLU A 411 -2.79 31.08 18.78
N VAL A 412 -2.78 31.70 19.94
CA VAL A 412 -3.98 32.11 20.67
C VAL A 412 -4.01 33.63 20.71
N ARG A 413 -5.07 34.26 20.17
CA ARG A 413 -5.30 35.70 20.29
C ARG A 413 -6.48 35.96 21.20
N SER A 414 -6.25 36.76 22.24
CA SER A 414 -7.32 37.29 23.08
C SER A 414 -7.99 38.49 22.40
N GLU A 415 -9.33 38.52 22.35
CA GLU A 415 -10.04 39.68 21.80
C GLU A 415 -9.87 40.89 22.73
N ALA A 416 -10.05 42.08 22.18
CA ALA A 416 -9.84 43.34 22.92
C ALA A 416 -10.75 43.54 24.16
N ASP A 417 -11.84 42.76 24.25
CA ASP A 417 -12.75 42.77 25.41
C ASP A 417 -12.37 41.72 26.48
N GLY A 418 -11.34 40.89 26.19
CA GLY A 418 -10.86 39.83 27.10
C GLY A 418 -11.80 38.64 27.29
N ARG A 419 -12.95 38.60 26.55
CA ARG A 419 -14.00 37.58 26.77
C ARG A 419 -13.93 36.41 25.78
N ARG A 420 -13.17 36.57 24.67
CA ARG A 420 -13.03 35.53 23.63
C ARG A 420 -11.59 35.39 23.20
N GLU A 421 -11.19 34.17 22.98
CA GLU A 421 -9.87 33.82 22.41
C GLU A 421 -10.07 33.10 21.10
N ARG A 422 -9.28 33.49 20.08
CA ARG A 422 -9.23 32.80 18.78
C ARG A 422 -7.96 31.98 18.69
N LEU A 423 -8.10 30.74 18.28
CA LEU A 423 -7.03 29.76 18.14
C LEU A 423 -6.67 29.53 16.68
N ARG A 424 -5.38 29.63 16.34
CA ARG A 424 -4.85 29.33 15.00
C ARG A 424 -3.82 28.21 15.09
N LEU A 425 -4.02 27.15 14.31
CA LEU A 425 -3.03 26.09 14.15
C LEU A 425 -1.92 26.55 13.21
N LEU A 426 -0.68 26.79 13.72
CA LEU A 426 0.44 27.27 12.95
C LEU A 426 1.26 26.14 12.31
N ARG A 427 1.34 24.96 12.94
CA ARG A 427 2.12 23.85 12.45
C ARG A 427 1.50 22.51 12.88
N ARG A 428 1.49 21.55 11.97
CA ARG A 428 1.00 20.20 12.21
C ARG A 428 1.98 19.19 11.63
N ARG A 429 2.46 18.24 12.43
CA ARG A 429 3.00 17.00 11.86
C ARG A 429 1.85 16.18 11.26
N PRO A 430 2.07 15.44 10.15
CA PRO A 430 1.09 14.50 9.68
C PRO A 430 0.91 13.40 10.74
N ILE A 431 -0.15 13.53 11.52
CA ILE A 431 -0.49 12.55 12.56
C ILE A 431 -1.33 11.48 11.90
N THR A 432 -0.84 10.25 11.92
CA THR A 432 -1.65 9.05 11.74
C THR A 432 -2.85 9.11 12.68
N ALA A 433 -4.04 9.19 12.09
CA ALA A 433 -5.38 8.97 12.65
C ALA A 433 -5.54 9.07 14.18
N ARG A 434 -5.44 10.26 14.77
CA ARG A 434 -5.99 10.51 16.11
C ARG A 434 -7.44 10.96 15.97
N THR A 435 -8.35 10.30 16.70
CA THR A 435 -9.77 10.66 16.76
C THR A 435 -9.93 12.07 17.33
N GLY A 436 -11.02 12.79 16.98
CA GLY A 436 -11.32 14.14 17.48
C GLY A 436 -11.25 14.26 19.02
N LYS A 437 -11.55 13.16 19.74
CA LYS A 437 -11.48 13.06 21.19
C LYS A 437 -10.04 13.10 21.75
N GLN A 438 -9.07 12.54 21.03
CA GLN A 438 -7.65 12.58 21.41
C GLN A 438 -7.04 13.97 21.14
N ARG A 439 -7.48 14.66 20.08
CA ARG A 439 -7.10 16.05 19.78
C ARG A 439 -7.53 16.97 20.90
N ARG A 440 -8.79 16.85 21.34
CA ARG A 440 -9.34 17.64 22.44
C ARG A 440 -8.50 17.51 23.71
N LYS A 441 -8.12 16.26 24.06
CA LYS A 441 -7.32 15.98 25.26
C LYS A 441 -5.91 16.59 25.21
N SER A 442 -5.25 16.61 24.05
CA SER A 442 -3.91 17.24 23.87
C SER A 442 -3.98 18.75 24.03
N ILE A 443 -5.00 19.41 23.46
CA ILE A 443 -5.24 20.86 23.61
C ILE A 443 -5.55 21.20 25.07
N GLU A 444 -6.44 20.45 25.72
CA GLU A 444 -6.78 20.64 27.13
C GLU A 444 -5.55 20.49 28.06
N ASN A 445 -4.66 19.54 27.76
CA ASN A 445 -3.42 19.35 28.53
C ASN A 445 -2.44 20.52 28.36
N ALA A 446 -2.29 21.02 27.12
CA ALA A 446 -1.44 22.18 26.82
C ALA A 446 -1.95 23.44 27.54
N LEU A 447 -3.25 23.70 27.52
CA LEU A 447 -3.88 24.83 28.23
C LEU A 447 -3.72 24.70 29.75
N ARG A 448 -3.84 23.49 30.31
CA ARG A 448 -3.59 23.24 31.76
C ARG A 448 -2.14 23.49 32.15
N SER A 449 -1.18 23.14 31.29
CA SER A 449 0.26 23.35 31.53
C SER A 449 0.60 24.84 31.59
N LEU A 450 0.02 25.66 30.72
CA LEU A 450 0.15 27.12 30.72
C LEU A 450 -0.39 27.75 32.00
N ARG A 451 -1.57 27.34 32.45
CA ARG A 451 -2.16 27.83 33.70
C ARG A 451 -1.31 27.56 34.92
N LYS A 452 -0.61 26.39 34.94
CA LYS A 452 0.31 26.04 36.03
C LYS A 452 1.58 26.88 36.01
N GLY A 453 2.16 27.14 34.80
CA GLY A 453 3.37 27.95 34.64
C GLY A 453 3.14 29.40 35.11
N ARG A 454 2.06 30.04 34.64
CA ARG A 454 1.75 31.45 35.04
C ARG A 454 1.35 31.64 36.51
N ARG A 455 0.81 30.62 37.18
CA ARG A 455 0.55 30.69 38.65
C ARG A 455 1.81 30.53 39.51
N ALA A 456 2.92 30.08 38.93
CA ALA A 456 4.20 29.97 39.60
C ALA A 456 5.06 31.24 39.46
N GLU A 457 4.70 32.15 38.55
CA GLU A 457 5.35 33.44 38.34
C GLU A 457 4.66 34.62 38.98
N GLN A 458 3.49 34.42 39.61
CA GLN A 458 2.77 35.37 40.51
C GLN A 458 2.98 34.94 41.98
#